data_9135b4f52204e9b9869c8600356f6f48
#
_entry.id   9135b4f52204e9b9869c8600356f6f48
#
_cell.length_a   1.000
_cell.length_b   1.000
_cell.length_c   1.000
_cell.angle_alpha   90.00
_cell.angle_beta   90.00
_cell.angle_gamma   90.00
#
_symmetry.space_group_name_H-M   'P 1'
#
loop_
_entity.id
_entity.type
_entity.pdbx_description
1 polymer ?
#
loop_
_entity_poly.entity_id
_entity_poly.type
_entity_poly.pdbx_seq_one_letter_code
_entity_poly.pdbx_strand_id
1 'polypeptide(L)' 'MHDLFEAAAMRKEMCRIVYRDTFGEHHAVVAVPRDWRVLDGVEWGFFESEAGESLEVKLDDVVAIEALPR' A
#
# COMPACT_ATOMS: atom_id res chain seq x y z
N MET A 1 -1.03 8.47 8.11
CA MET A 1 -1.00 7.33 7.16
C MET A 1 -1.22 7.80 5.72
N HIS A 2 -2.21 8.62 5.46
CA HIS A 2 -2.52 9.09 4.10
C HIS A 2 -1.37 9.85 3.47
N ASP A 3 -0.72 10.72 4.22
CA ASP A 3 0.38 11.53 3.72
C ASP A 3 1.56 10.67 3.24
N LEU A 4 1.86 9.59 3.97
CA LEU A 4 2.93 8.67 3.59
C LEU A 4 2.59 7.92 2.30
N PHE A 5 1.34 7.47 2.17
CA PHE A 5 0.87 6.81 0.96
C PHE A 5 0.93 7.75 -0.25
N GLU A 6 0.41 8.96 -0.09
CA GLU A 6 0.39 9.95 -1.17
C GLU A 6 1.81 10.29 -1.62
N ALA A 7 2.73 10.52 -0.69
CA ALA A 7 4.12 10.82 -1.01
C ALA A 7 4.77 9.66 -1.77
N ALA A 8 4.56 8.42 -1.34
CA ALA A 8 5.12 7.24 -2.00
C ALA A 8 4.52 7.05 -3.39
N ALA A 9 3.21 7.25 -3.54
CA ALA A 9 2.54 7.13 -4.83
C ALA A 9 3.02 8.18 -5.83
N MET A 10 3.23 9.41 -5.37
CA MET A 10 3.76 10.49 -6.22
C MET A 10 5.17 10.20 -6.71
N ARG A 11 5.99 9.60 -5.86
CA ARG A 11 7.37 9.26 -6.21
C ARG A 11 7.47 7.98 -7.03
N LYS A 12 6.44 7.13 -7.01
CA LYS A 12 6.42 5.82 -7.68
C LYS A 12 7.61 4.95 -7.27
N GLU A 13 7.99 5.04 -6.00
CA GLU A 13 9.11 4.29 -5.44
C GLU A 13 8.65 2.97 -4.86
N MET A 14 9.52 1.97 -4.94
CA MET A 14 9.29 0.69 -4.30
C MET A 14 9.27 0.87 -2.78
N CYS A 15 8.26 0.29 -2.13
CA CYS A 15 8.07 0.40 -0.69
C CYS A 15 7.86 -0.97 -0.08
N ARG A 16 8.22 -1.09 1.19
CA ARG A 16 7.80 -2.23 2.00
C ARG A 16 6.50 -1.85 2.67
N ILE A 17 5.46 -2.63 2.43
CA ILE A 17 4.12 -2.37 2.93
C ILE A 17 3.74 -3.49 3.89
N VAL A 18 3.35 -3.11 5.11
CA VAL A 18 2.83 -4.04 6.10
C VAL A 18 1.34 -3.77 6.25
N TYR A 19 0.53 -4.80 6.08
CA TYR A 19 -0.92 -4.66 6.17
C TYR A 19 -1.53 -5.86 6.88
N ARG A 20 -2.76 -5.71 7.37
CA ARG A 20 -3.54 -6.77 7.99
C ARG A 20 -4.52 -7.33 6.98
N ASP A 21 -4.70 -8.64 6.99
CA ASP A 21 -5.73 -9.29 6.18
C ASP A 21 -7.06 -9.35 6.94
N THR A 22 -8.07 -10.00 6.33
CA THR A 22 -9.41 -10.13 6.91
C THR A 22 -9.44 -10.96 8.19
N PHE A 23 -8.40 -11.74 8.43
CA PHE A 23 -8.25 -12.56 9.65
C PHE A 23 -7.42 -11.86 10.73
N GLY A 24 -6.98 -10.64 10.47
CA GLY A 24 -6.15 -9.88 11.40
C GLY A 24 -4.67 -10.24 11.36
N GLU A 25 -4.25 -11.10 10.45
CA GLU A 25 -2.84 -11.46 10.29
C GLU A 25 -2.08 -10.39 9.51
N HIS A 26 -0.84 -10.14 9.93
CA HIS A 26 0.02 -9.17 9.28
C HIS A 26 0.79 -9.81 8.13
N HIS A 27 0.90 -9.07 7.04
CA HIS A 27 1.67 -9.46 5.87
C HIS A 27 2.59 -8.31 5.49
N ALA A 28 3.77 -8.65 4.98
CA ALA A 28 4.71 -7.67 4.45
C ALA A 28 4.97 -7.96 2.98
N VAL A 29 4.90 -6.94 2.15
CA VAL A 29 5.13 -7.07 0.71
C VAL A 29 5.92 -5.87 0.21
N VAL A 30 6.75 -6.11 -0.81
CA VAL A 30 7.46 -5.03 -1.51
C VAL A 30 6.68 -4.71 -2.77
N ALA A 31 6.23 -3.48 -2.88
CA ALA A 31 5.37 -3.06 -3.98
C ALA A 31 5.49 -1.55 -4.23
N VAL A 32 5.05 -1.12 -5.41
CA VAL A 32 4.97 0.29 -5.79
C VAL A 32 3.53 0.76 -5.61
N PRO A 33 3.28 1.82 -4.84
CA PRO A 33 1.95 2.43 -4.79
C PRO A 33 1.59 2.99 -6.17
N ARG A 34 0.40 2.64 -6.66
CA ARG A 34 -0.05 3.07 -8.00
C ARG A 34 -1.19 4.06 -7.96
N ASP A 35 -2.13 3.86 -7.05
CA ASP A 35 -3.33 4.68 -7.01
C ASP A 35 -3.93 4.65 -5.61
N TRP A 36 -4.76 5.64 -5.36
CA TRP A 36 -5.53 5.75 -4.13
C TRP A 36 -6.94 6.17 -4.52
N ARG A 37 -7.93 5.43 -4.04
CA ARG A 37 -9.32 5.69 -4.37
C ARG A 37 -10.22 5.59 -3.15
N VAL A 38 -11.31 6.34 -3.19
CA VAL A 38 -12.38 6.24 -2.19
C VAL A 38 -13.57 5.59 -2.88
N LEU A 39 -13.96 4.40 -2.39
CA LEU A 39 -15.09 3.65 -2.91
C LEU A 39 -16.07 3.41 -1.76
N ASP A 40 -17.30 3.91 -1.91
CA ASP A 40 -18.35 3.81 -0.88
C ASP A 40 -17.89 4.32 0.50
N GLY A 41 -17.14 5.42 0.51
CA GLY A 41 -16.62 6.01 1.74
C GLY A 41 -15.42 5.28 2.34
N VAL A 42 -14.93 4.23 1.70
CA VAL A 42 -13.76 3.47 2.13
C VAL A 42 -12.57 3.81 1.27
N GLU A 43 -11.44 4.12 1.90
CA GLU A 43 -10.21 4.45 1.20
C GLU A 43 -9.43 3.19 0.88
N TRP A 44 -9.01 3.05 -0.37
CA TRP A 44 -8.26 1.89 -0.88
C TRP A 44 -6.93 2.34 -1.47
N GLY A 45 -5.88 1.59 -1.17
CA GLY A 45 -4.60 1.72 -1.83
C GLY A 45 -4.42 0.61 -2.86
N PHE A 46 -3.92 0.98 -4.03
CA PHE A 46 -3.64 0.05 -5.13
C PHE A 46 -2.14 0.00 -5.34
N PHE A 47 -1.59 -1.21 -5.29
CA PHE A 47 -0.15 -1.44 -5.35
C PHE A 47 0.17 -2.45 -6.44
N GLU A 48 1.39 -2.37 -6.97
CA GLU A 48 1.91 -3.37 -7.90
C GLU A 48 3.19 -3.98 -7.32
N SER A 49 3.19 -5.30 -7.18
CA SER A 49 4.35 -6.02 -6.63
C SER A 49 5.48 -6.11 -7.65
N GLU A 50 6.66 -6.59 -7.19
CA GLU A 50 7.80 -6.83 -8.08
C GLU A 50 7.48 -7.84 -9.19
N ALA A 51 6.58 -8.78 -8.92
CA ALA A 51 6.16 -9.77 -9.89
C ALA A 51 5.10 -9.24 -10.86
N GLY A 52 4.68 -7.98 -10.73
CA GLY A 52 3.64 -7.39 -11.57
C GLY A 52 2.23 -7.71 -11.11
N GLU A 53 2.05 -8.26 -9.93
CA GLU A 53 0.74 -8.57 -9.38
C GLU A 53 0.11 -7.33 -8.75
N SER A 54 -1.19 -7.17 -8.94
CA SER A 54 -1.95 -6.08 -8.33
C SER A 54 -2.40 -6.45 -6.93
N LEU A 55 -2.27 -5.50 -6.01
CA LEU A 55 -2.69 -5.67 -4.62
C LEU A 55 -3.59 -4.51 -4.24
N GLU A 56 -4.75 -4.80 -3.69
CA GLU A 56 -5.69 -3.80 -3.20
C GLU A 56 -5.82 -3.95 -1.69
N VAL A 57 -5.57 -2.87 -0.95
CA VAL A 57 -5.62 -2.89 0.51
C VAL A 57 -6.38 -1.67 1.01
N LYS A 58 -7.30 -1.88 1.95
CA LYS A 58 -7.94 -0.75 2.65
C LYS A 58 -6.87 0.00 3.42
N LEU A 59 -6.86 1.32 3.34
CA LEU A 59 -5.87 2.11 4.06
C LEU A 59 -5.92 1.91 5.57
N ASP A 60 -7.10 1.61 6.11
CA ASP A 60 -7.25 1.30 7.54
C ASP A 60 -6.52 0.02 7.94
N ASP A 61 -6.27 -0.88 7.00
CA ASP A 61 -5.56 -2.13 7.23
C ASP A 61 -4.05 -1.99 7.00
N VAL A 62 -3.59 -0.87 6.47
CA VAL A 62 -2.17 -0.61 6.28
C VAL A 62 -1.55 -0.20 7.61
N VAL A 63 -0.59 -0.99 8.08
CA VAL A 63 0.09 -0.76 9.36
C VAL A 63 1.29 0.15 9.16
N ALA A 64 2.05 -0.05 8.09
CA ALA A 64 3.23 0.74 7.81
C ALA A 64 3.56 0.75 6.32
N ILE A 65 4.14 1.83 5.86
CA ILE A 65 4.70 1.97 4.51
C ILE A 65 6.09 2.57 4.70
N GLU A 66 7.10 1.86 4.21
CA GLU A 66 8.48 2.30 4.31
C GLU A 66 9.12 2.36 2.93
N ALA A 67 9.71 3.50 2.57
CA ALA A 67 10.47 3.59 1.34
C ALA A 67 11.75 2.74 1.48
N LEU A 68 12.05 1.95 0.45
CA LEU A 68 13.23 1.13 0.47
C LEU A 68 14.46 1.98 0.12
N PRO A 69 15.61 1.73 0.77
CA PRO A 69 16.84 2.40 0.39
C PRO A 69 17.25 1.98 -1.02
N ARG A 70 17.82 2.93 -1.74
CA ARG A 70 18.33 2.69 -3.09
C ARG A 70 19.76 2.16 -3.07
#